data_0511eb4c7420b5d370899d221a70e189
#
_entry.id   0511eb4c7420b5d370899d221a70e189
#
_cell.length_a   1.000
_cell.length_b   1.000
_cell.length_c   1.000
_cell.angle_alpha   90.00
_cell.angle_beta   90.00
_cell.angle_gamma   90.00
#
_symmetry.space_group_name_H-M   'P 1'
#
loop_
_entity.id
_entity.type
_entity.pdbx_description
1 polymer ?
#
loop_
_entity_poly.entity_id
_entity_poly.type
_entity_poly.pdbx_seq_one_letter_code
_entity_poly.pdbx_strand_id
1 'polypeptide(L)'
;MSISGTFTRPVDCRDAAVIFSHSFLSDRHASGMFDALGRALRRAGYATLAFDYSGHGKSGDEIITFDPLIEDFRSASGWLADQGFTRQICVGHEFGATIALRARPAAVQTYILVSPVLGPLSYDWDLVFSDVQLLELERHGTTTVPNDSESVRRHFTINKNTLADMSMVSTEKTLHGLDTPVLITHDAFDEETGLLDRTRDAFHLLPDGSVVDMTTPHAGIVGEYTPADGVPVADEAVDRALAASGSAHLPTLPDVAVRWASRWVPVGR
;
A
#
# COMPACT_ATOMS: atom_id res chain seq x y z
N MET A 1 9.98 1.03 20.16
CA MET A 1 8.87 1.80 19.56
C MET A 1 7.60 0.97 19.66
N SER A 2 6.43 1.57 19.82
CA SER A 2 5.17 0.81 19.93
C SER A 2 4.43 0.86 18.59
N ILE A 3 4.18 -0.29 17.97
CA ILE A 3 3.37 -0.45 16.77
C ILE A 3 1.98 -0.93 17.18
N SER A 4 0.94 -0.27 16.67
CA SER A 4 -0.46 -0.64 16.89
C SER A 4 -0.99 -1.44 15.70
N GLY A 5 -1.69 -2.54 15.96
CA GLY A 5 -2.25 -3.37 14.90
C GLY A 5 -3.52 -4.10 15.31
N THR A 6 -4.20 -4.64 14.33
CA THR A 6 -5.36 -5.52 14.49
C THR A 6 -5.04 -6.87 13.87
N PHE A 7 -4.91 -7.88 14.70
CA PHE A 7 -4.77 -9.27 14.28
C PHE A 7 -6.09 -9.99 14.39
N THR A 8 -6.48 -10.67 13.32
CA THR A 8 -7.72 -11.46 13.29
C THR A 8 -7.44 -12.84 12.72
N ARG A 9 -7.81 -13.87 13.46
CA ARG A 9 -7.61 -15.27 13.11
C ARG A 9 -8.94 -16.00 12.95
N PRO A 10 -9.24 -16.60 11.78
CA PRO A 10 -10.33 -17.56 11.64
C PRO A 10 -10.09 -18.81 12.51
N VAL A 11 -11.17 -19.48 12.94
CA VAL A 11 -11.08 -20.63 13.86
C VAL A 11 -10.21 -21.76 13.31
N ASP A 12 -10.35 -22.06 12.02
CA ASP A 12 -9.65 -23.17 11.35
C ASP A 12 -8.33 -22.74 10.67
N CYS A 13 -7.87 -21.50 10.91
CA CYS A 13 -6.64 -21.02 10.33
C CYS A 13 -5.42 -21.67 10.99
N ARG A 14 -4.47 -22.18 10.17
CA ARG A 14 -3.26 -22.85 10.64
C ARG A 14 -2.06 -21.92 10.69
N ASP A 15 -1.32 -21.81 9.58
CA ASP A 15 0.02 -21.21 9.49
C ASP A 15 0.13 -20.10 8.42
N ALA A 16 -0.98 -19.83 7.70
CA ALA A 16 -1.01 -18.83 6.64
C ALA A 16 -1.67 -17.52 7.10
N ALA A 17 -0.98 -16.41 6.89
CA ALA A 17 -1.49 -15.09 7.23
C ALA A 17 -1.25 -14.09 6.11
N VAL A 18 -2.09 -13.05 6.09
CA VAL A 18 -1.92 -11.86 5.25
C VAL A 18 -1.52 -10.68 6.14
N ILE A 19 -0.44 -10.00 5.77
CA ILE A 19 0.03 -8.77 6.40
C ILE A 19 -0.23 -7.60 5.46
N PHE A 20 -0.85 -6.53 5.97
CA PHE A 20 -1.19 -5.34 5.21
C PHE A 20 -0.18 -4.23 5.44
N SER A 21 0.24 -3.58 4.36
CA SER A 21 1.20 -2.49 4.32
C SER A 21 0.54 -1.28 3.67
N HIS A 22 0.10 -0.32 4.47
CA HIS A 22 -0.62 0.87 4.02
C HIS A 22 0.30 1.93 3.40
N SER A 23 -0.28 2.84 2.65
CA SER A 23 0.45 3.92 1.99
C SER A 23 0.88 5.03 2.95
N PHE A 24 1.62 5.98 2.41
CA PHE A 24 2.03 7.23 3.05
C PHE A 24 0.79 8.05 3.47
N LEU A 25 0.83 8.69 4.64
CA LEU A 25 -0.26 9.49 5.23
C LEU A 25 -1.60 8.74 5.38
N SER A 26 -1.56 7.41 5.44
CA SER A 26 -2.72 6.53 5.60
C SER A 26 -2.69 5.84 6.98
N ASP A 27 -3.49 4.80 7.14
CA ASP A 27 -3.50 3.94 8.32
C ASP A 27 -3.85 2.49 7.93
N ARG A 28 -3.92 1.60 8.93
CA ARG A 28 -4.23 0.17 8.75
C ARG A 28 -5.57 -0.15 8.09
N HIS A 29 -6.45 0.83 7.90
CA HIS A 29 -7.73 0.65 7.22
C HIS A 29 -7.66 0.98 5.74
N ALA A 30 -6.68 1.83 5.33
CA ALA A 30 -6.51 2.30 3.95
C ALA A 30 -7.87 2.71 3.34
N SER A 31 -8.55 3.66 3.99
CA SER A 31 -9.89 4.15 3.60
C SER A 31 -10.92 3.02 3.43
N GLY A 32 -10.82 1.94 4.21
CA GLY A 32 -11.72 0.78 4.18
C GLY A 32 -11.33 -0.32 3.19
N MET A 33 -10.37 -0.10 2.30
CA MET A 33 -9.90 -1.10 1.33
C MET A 33 -9.33 -2.33 2.04
N PHE A 34 -8.45 -2.15 3.02
CA PHE A 34 -7.87 -3.27 3.77
C PHE A 34 -8.92 -4.01 4.62
N ASP A 35 -9.95 -3.32 5.09
CA ASP A 35 -11.08 -3.97 5.77
C ASP A 35 -11.85 -4.89 4.83
N ALA A 36 -12.09 -4.47 3.58
CA ALA A 36 -12.77 -5.27 2.56
C ALA A 36 -11.92 -6.48 2.15
N LEU A 37 -10.65 -6.27 1.82
CA LEU A 37 -9.69 -7.34 1.51
C LEU A 37 -9.54 -8.32 2.68
N GLY A 38 -9.37 -7.80 3.90
CA GLY A 38 -9.24 -8.62 5.08
C GLY A 38 -10.46 -9.50 5.33
N ARG A 39 -11.68 -8.99 5.11
CA ARG A 39 -12.90 -9.81 5.20
C ARG A 39 -12.91 -10.93 4.18
N ALA A 40 -12.53 -10.67 2.93
CA ALA A 40 -12.50 -11.67 1.86
C ALA A 40 -11.45 -12.75 2.14
N LEU A 41 -10.23 -12.36 2.52
CA LEU A 41 -9.13 -13.27 2.81
C LEU A 41 -9.39 -14.12 4.06
N ARG A 42 -10.03 -13.56 5.11
CA ARG A 42 -10.45 -14.34 6.28
C ARG A 42 -11.52 -15.37 5.94
N ARG A 43 -12.47 -15.05 5.05
CA ARG A 43 -13.45 -16.05 4.55
C ARG A 43 -12.79 -17.17 3.77
N ALA A 44 -11.66 -16.87 3.12
CA ALA A 44 -10.84 -17.87 2.43
C ALA A 44 -9.89 -18.65 3.37
N GLY A 45 -9.89 -18.37 4.68
CA GLY A 45 -9.15 -19.14 5.70
C GLY A 45 -7.82 -18.53 6.14
N TYR A 46 -7.45 -17.33 5.72
CA TYR A 46 -6.21 -16.67 6.15
C TYR A 46 -6.40 -15.88 7.44
N ALA A 47 -5.42 -15.94 8.35
CA ALA A 47 -5.29 -14.90 9.36
C ALA A 47 -4.91 -13.56 8.72
N THR A 48 -5.20 -12.45 9.40
CA THR A 48 -4.88 -11.11 8.87
C THR A 48 -4.27 -10.24 9.95
N LEU A 49 -3.20 -9.53 9.62
CA LEU A 49 -2.62 -8.47 10.43
C LEU A 49 -2.64 -7.16 9.64
N ALA A 50 -3.39 -6.19 10.12
CA ALA A 50 -3.34 -4.81 9.66
C ALA A 50 -2.75 -3.96 10.78
N PHE A 51 -1.69 -3.21 10.52
CA PHE A 51 -0.99 -2.40 11.52
C PHE A 51 -0.73 -1.00 11.00
N ASP A 52 -0.57 -0.07 11.91
CA ASP A 52 -0.16 1.29 11.60
C ASP A 52 1.37 1.38 11.70
N TYR A 53 2.01 1.91 10.69
CA TYR A 53 3.43 2.25 10.75
C TYR A 53 3.72 3.30 11.81
N SER A 54 4.96 3.39 12.26
CA SER A 54 5.42 4.49 13.10
C SER A 54 5.09 5.84 12.48
N GLY A 55 4.68 6.79 13.28
CA GLY A 55 4.19 8.09 12.79
C GLY A 55 2.78 8.06 12.20
N HIS A 56 2.11 6.90 12.12
CA HIS A 56 0.77 6.75 11.53
C HIS A 56 -0.24 6.19 12.55
N GLY A 57 -1.52 6.41 12.28
CA GLY A 57 -2.64 5.85 13.04
C GLY A 57 -2.46 5.94 14.56
N LYS A 58 -2.53 4.79 15.24
CA LYS A 58 -2.37 4.67 16.70
C LYS A 58 -0.94 4.27 17.14
N SER A 59 -0.01 4.13 16.20
CA SER A 59 1.39 3.84 16.53
C SER A 59 2.11 5.05 17.11
N GLY A 60 3.28 4.84 17.71
CA GLY A 60 4.09 5.89 18.32
C GLY A 60 4.47 6.99 17.33
N ASP A 61 4.79 8.18 17.86
CA ASP A 61 5.20 9.30 17.03
C ASP A 61 6.59 9.06 16.44
N GLU A 62 6.74 9.36 15.15
CA GLU A 62 7.98 9.24 14.40
C GLU A 62 7.96 10.19 13.21
N ILE A 63 9.13 10.64 12.78
CA ILE A 63 9.30 11.31 11.49
C ILE A 63 9.19 10.23 10.41
N ILE A 64 8.29 10.43 9.45
CA ILE A 64 8.00 9.44 8.43
C ILE A 64 9.14 9.44 7.40
N THR A 65 9.91 8.33 7.37
CA THR A 65 10.92 8.02 6.35
C THR A 65 10.92 6.53 6.07
N PHE A 66 11.47 6.08 4.94
CA PHE A 66 11.35 4.66 4.56
C PHE A 66 12.06 3.70 5.52
N ASP A 67 13.24 4.05 6.03
CA ASP A 67 14.02 3.10 6.83
C ASP A 67 13.29 2.64 8.11
N PRO A 68 12.74 3.51 8.96
CA PRO A 68 11.89 3.08 10.08
C PRO A 68 10.68 2.24 9.65
N LEU A 69 10.00 2.61 8.55
CA LEU A 69 8.83 1.88 8.08
C LEU A 69 9.19 0.48 7.57
N ILE A 70 10.36 0.30 6.94
CA ILE A 70 10.89 -1.00 6.54
C ILE A 70 11.14 -1.89 7.78
N GLU A 71 11.72 -1.34 8.85
CA GLU A 71 11.94 -2.08 10.10
C GLU A 71 10.63 -2.41 10.82
N ASP A 72 9.63 -1.53 10.77
CA ASP A 72 8.30 -1.78 11.29
C ASP A 72 7.64 -2.97 10.58
N PHE A 73 7.73 -3.00 9.24
CA PHE A 73 7.19 -4.12 8.46
C PHE A 73 7.89 -5.44 8.78
N ARG A 74 9.22 -5.43 8.90
CA ARG A 74 9.99 -6.62 9.34
C ARG A 74 9.57 -7.09 10.72
N SER A 75 9.39 -6.17 11.65
CA SER A 75 8.96 -6.45 13.02
C SER A 75 7.55 -7.04 13.06
N ALA A 76 6.62 -6.49 12.28
CA ALA A 76 5.25 -7.00 12.18
C ALA A 76 5.20 -8.41 11.56
N SER A 77 5.99 -8.66 10.51
CA SER A 77 6.14 -9.99 9.91
C SER A 77 6.78 -10.98 10.86
N GLY A 78 7.82 -10.57 11.59
CA GLY A 78 8.48 -11.38 12.63
C GLY A 78 7.50 -11.76 13.75
N TRP A 79 6.71 -10.81 14.22
CA TRP A 79 5.66 -11.07 15.22
C TRP A 79 4.66 -12.12 14.73
N LEU A 80 4.21 -12.06 13.47
CA LEU A 80 3.33 -13.08 12.89
C LEU A 80 4.01 -14.46 12.87
N ALA A 81 5.29 -14.52 12.51
CA ALA A 81 6.06 -15.78 12.50
C ALA A 81 6.16 -16.38 13.90
N ASP A 82 6.39 -15.55 14.93
CA ASP A 82 6.42 -15.96 16.35
C ASP A 82 5.06 -16.46 16.85
N GLN A 83 3.95 -16.00 16.25
CA GLN A 83 2.60 -16.53 16.50
C GLN A 83 2.29 -17.82 15.72
N GLY A 84 3.27 -18.37 14.97
CA GLY A 84 3.15 -19.59 14.17
C GLY A 84 2.68 -19.37 12.72
N PHE A 85 2.56 -18.13 12.26
CA PHE A 85 2.19 -17.79 10.88
C PHE A 85 3.44 -17.58 10.02
N THR A 86 4.08 -18.69 9.63
CA THR A 86 5.34 -18.70 8.88
C THR A 86 5.15 -18.62 7.36
N ARG A 87 3.91 -18.72 6.87
CA ARG A 87 3.55 -18.60 5.46
C ARG A 87 2.75 -17.31 5.28
N GLN A 88 3.43 -16.26 4.87
CA GLN A 88 2.83 -14.93 4.81
C GLN A 88 2.63 -14.46 3.37
N ILE A 89 1.56 -13.69 3.18
CA ILE A 89 1.25 -12.93 1.97
C ILE A 89 1.28 -11.47 2.36
N CYS A 90 2.00 -10.64 1.63
CA CYS A 90 1.90 -9.19 1.80
C CYS A 90 0.84 -8.61 0.87
N VAL A 91 -0.03 -7.76 1.39
CA VAL A 91 -0.86 -6.84 0.61
C VAL A 91 -0.32 -5.44 0.84
N GLY A 92 0.29 -4.83 -0.18
CA GLY A 92 0.86 -3.49 -0.11
C GLY A 92 0.11 -2.51 -1.01
N HIS A 93 -0.14 -1.30 -0.52
CA HIS A 93 -0.80 -0.23 -1.25
C HIS A 93 0.17 0.94 -1.47
N GLU A 94 0.32 1.40 -2.71
CA GLU A 94 1.20 2.51 -3.12
C GLU A 94 2.61 2.42 -2.51
N PHE A 95 3.02 3.40 -1.65
CA PHE A 95 4.30 3.37 -0.94
C PHE A 95 4.42 2.20 0.04
N GLY A 96 3.32 1.70 0.60
CA GLY A 96 3.33 0.49 1.40
C GLY A 96 3.81 -0.73 0.61
N ALA A 97 3.50 -0.82 -0.68
CA ALA A 97 4.06 -1.83 -1.57
C ALA A 97 5.58 -1.69 -1.71
N THR A 98 6.08 -0.47 -1.91
CA THR A 98 7.52 -0.17 -1.99
C THR A 98 8.25 -0.55 -0.70
N ILE A 99 7.69 -0.19 0.46
CA ILE A 99 8.24 -0.52 1.78
C ILE A 99 8.32 -2.03 1.97
N ALA A 100 7.23 -2.77 1.68
CA ALA A 100 7.18 -4.22 1.82
C ALA A 100 8.17 -4.94 0.89
N LEU A 101 8.29 -4.49 -0.37
CA LEU A 101 9.24 -5.00 -1.34
C LEU A 101 10.71 -4.71 -0.95
N ARG A 102 10.99 -3.64 -0.23
CA ARG A 102 12.33 -3.34 0.31
C ARG A 102 12.61 -4.06 1.61
N ALA A 103 11.59 -4.34 2.41
CA ALA A 103 11.72 -5.05 3.68
C ALA A 103 12.03 -6.55 3.50
N ARG A 104 11.33 -7.22 2.59
CA ARG A 104 11.48 -8.64 2.20
C ARG A 104 11.67 -9.61 3.37
N PRO A 105 10.73 -9.71 4.31
CA PRO A 105 10.85 -10.71 5.36
C PRO A 105 10.78 -12.12 4.76
N ALA A 106 11.60 -13.03 5.26
CA ALA A 106 11.70 -14.41 4.74
C ALA A 106 10.38 -15.21 4.83
N ALA A 107 9.46 -14.83 5.70
CA ALA A 107 8.16 -15.48 5.83
C ALA A 107 7.17 -15.09 4.72
N VAL A 108 7.41 -13.99 3.99
CA VAL A 108 6.54 -13.55 2.89
C VAL A 108 6.84 -14.33 1.63
N GLN A 109 5.87 -15.12 1.17
CA GLN A 109 5.98 -16.04 0.04
C GLN A 109 5.43 -15.46 -1.27
N THR A 110 4.64 -14.40 -1.20
CA THR A 110 4.12 -13.68 -2.37
C THR A 110 3.57 -12.31 -1.96
N TYR A 111 3.41 -11.45 -2.95
CA TYR A 111 2.91 -10.08 -2.76
C TYR A 111 1.68 -9.84 -3.63
N ILE A 112 0.74 -9.05 -3.10
CA ILE A 112 -0.38 -8.44 -3.79
C ILE A 112 -0.18 -6.94 -3.65
N LEU A 113 0.16 -6.28 -4.74
CA LEU A 113 0.55 -4.88 -4.78
C LEU A 113 -0.55 -4.08 -5.46
N VAL A 114 -1.16 -3.17 -4.73
CA VAL A 114 -2.27 -2.34 -5.20
C VAL A 114 -1.71 -0.97 -5.52
N SER A 115 -1.79 -0.55 -6.78
CA SER A 115 -1.29 0.75 -7.27
C SER A 115 0.14 1.05 -6.81
N PRO A 116 1.13 0.11 -6.94
CA PRO A 116 2.42 0.25 -6.29
C PRO A 116 3.26 1.38 -6.89
N VAL A 117 3.99 2.11 -6.03
CA VAL A 117 5.01 3.06 -6.48
C VAL A 117 6.31 2.28 -6.72
N LEU A 118 6.58 1.93 -7.99
CA LEU A 118 7.74 1.12 -8.39
C LEU A 118 8.89 1.95 -9.00
N GLY A 119 8.73 3.25 -9.11
CA GLY A 119 9.75 4.13 -9.69
C GLY A 119 9.61 5.56 -9.21
N PRO A 120 10.49 6.46 -9.66
CA PRO A 120 10.46 7.85 -9.23
C PRO A 120 9.19 8.55 -9.71
N LEU A 121 8.61 9.36 -8.82
CA LEU A 121 7.49 10.24 -9.12
C LEU A 121 7.95 11.70 -9.00
N SER A 122 7.47 12.54 -9.90
CA SER A 122 7.72 13.97 -9.85
C SER A 122 6.60 14.66 -9.09
N TYR A 123 6.98 15.36 -8.03
CA TYR A 123 6.07 16.18 -7.24
C TYR A 123 6.46 17.65 -7.37
N ASP A 124 5.46 18.50 -7.58
CA ASP A 124 5.64 19.95 -7.42
C ASP A 124 5.32 20.28 -5.94
N TRP A 125 6.38 20.32 -5.13
CA TRP A 125 6.24 20.53 -3.69
C TRP A 125 5.65 21.89 -3.33
N ASP A 126 5.80 22.90 -4.20
CA ASP A 126 5.22 24.22 -4.00
C ASP A 126 3.68 24.21 -4.19
N LEU A 127 3.15 23.21 -4.90
CA LEU A 127 1.71 22.98 -4.99
C LEU A 127 1.18 22.06 -3.87
N VAL A 128 2.03 21.19 -3.34
CA VAL A 128 1.64 20.22 -2.29
C VAL A 128 1.64 20.85 -0.91
N PHE A 129 2.63 21.72 -0.61
CA PHE A 129 2.81 22.34 0.70
C PHE A 129 2.57 23.84 0.66
N SER A 130 2.04 24.36 1.74
CA SER A 130 1.95 25.82 1.93
C SER A 130 3.33 26.44 2.14
N ASP A 131 3.45 27.76 1.86
CA ASP A 131 4.68 28.53 2.10
C ASP A 131 5.18 28.38 3.54
N VAL A 132 4.27 28.24 4.51
CA VAL A 132 4.63 28.07 5.93
C VAL A 132 5.31 26.70 6.14
N GLN A 133 4.77 25.64 5.58
CA GLN A 133 5.34 24.29 5.69
C GLN A 133 6.70 24.18 4.99
N LEU A 134 6.85 24.81 3.81
CA LEU A 134 8.13 24.87 3.10
C LEU A 134 9.18 25.64 3.92
N LEU A 135 8.79 26.76 4.54
CA LEU A 135 9.66 27.55 5.40
C LEU A 135 10.06 26.77 6.69
N GLU A 136 9.15 26.01 7.28
CA GLU A 136 9.44 25.12 8.41
C GLU A 136 10.44 24.03 8.04
N LEU A 137 10.24 23.37 6.89
CA LEU A 137 11.20 22.38 6.34
C LEU A 137 12.59 22.97 6.12
N GLU A 138 12.64 24.22 5.66
CA GLU A 138 13.91 24.92 5.46
C GLU A 138 14.61 25.27 6.77
N ARG A 139 13.88 25.86 7.72
CA ARG A 139 14.43 26.43 8.96
C ARG A 139 14.62 25.42 10.08
N HIS A 140 13.67 24.47 10.20
CA HIS A 140 13.62 23.52 11.31
C HIS A 140 13.92 22.09 10.87
N GLY A 141 13.98 21.83 9.55
CA GLY A 141 14.21 20.51 8.99
C GLY A 141 12.99 19.59 8.99
N THR A 142 11.89 19.99 9.66
CA THR A 142 10.64 19.24 9.78
C THR A 142 9.44 20.14 9.62
N THR A 143 8.32 19.58 9.17
CA THR A 143 6.99 20.21 9.22
C THR A 143 5.92 19.17 9.52
N THR A 144 4.68 19.61 9.70
CA THR A 144 3.53 18.72 9.90
C THR A 144 2.55 18.84 8.74
N VAL A 145 2.02 17.68 8.33
CA VAL A 145 0.94 17.58 7.33
C VAL A 145 -0.36 17.26 8.06
N PRO A 146 -1.41 18.07 7.92
CA PRO A 146 -2.71 17.77 8.50
C PRO A 146 -3.25 16.43 7.98
N ASN A 147 -4.01 15.74 8.83
CA ASN A 147 -4.74 14.54 8.43
C ASN A 147 -6.24 14.85 8.54
N ASP A 148 -6.86 15.04 7.41
CA ASP A 148 -8.29 15.35 7.30
C ASP A 148 -9.17 14.09 7.31
N SER A 149 -8.56 12.90 7.34
CA SER A 149 -9.29 11.63 7.44
C SER A 149 -9.91 11.44 8.84
N GLU A 150 -10.80 10.45 8.95
CA GLU A 150 -11.40 10.05 10.24
C GLU A 150 -10.41 9.35 11.21
N SER A 151 -9.14 9.21 10.83
CA SER A 151 -8.10 8.62 11.66
C SER A 151 -7.93 9.38 12.97
N VAL A 152 -7.50 8.66 14.01
CA VAL A 152 -7.18 9.27 15.33
C VAL A 152 -5.97 10.19 15.28
N ARG A 153 -5.07 9.98 14.32
CA ARG A 153 -3.91 10.85 14.11
C ARG A 153 -4.34 12.07 13.31
N ARG A 154 -4.08 13.26 13.87
CA ARG A 154 -4.52 14.54 13.27
C ARG A 154 -3.47 15.20 12.39
N HIS A 155 -2.23 14.78 12.47
CA HIS A 155 -1.13 15.28 11.65
C HIS A 155 -0.01 14.26 11.59
N PHE A 156 0.78 14.37 10.53
CA PHE A 156 1.98 13.58 10.28
C PHE A 156 3.20 14.48 10.34
N THR A 157 4.30 13.98 10.89
CA THR A 157 5.57 14.72 10.91
C THR A 157 6.47 14.22 9.80
N ILE A 158 6.92 15.13 8.95
CA ILE A 158 7.78 14.85 7.80
C ILE A 158 9.04 15.72 7.84
N ASN A 159 10.04 15.31 7.07
CA ASN A 159 11.27 16.06 6.85
C ASN A 159 11.71 16.00 5.37
N LYS A 160 12.86 16.60 5.04
CA LYS A 160 13.40 16.57 3.68
C LYS A 160 13.72 15.16 3.18
N ASN A 161 14.09 14.22 4.07
CA ASN A 161 14.32 12.83 3.67
C ASN A 161 13.00 12.14 3.29
N THR A 162 11.89 12.49 3.96
CA THR A 162 10.56 12.01 3.55
C THR A 162 10.27 12.37 2.09
N LEU A 163 10.51 13.63 1.70
CA LEU A 163 10.29 14.10 0.33
C LEU A 163 11.22 13.39 -0.66
N ALA A 164 12.47 13.19 -0.27
CA ALA A 164 13.44 12.45 -1.09
C ALA A 164 13.00 10.98 -1.26
N ASP A 165 12.59 10.31 -0.19
CA ASP A 165 12.09 8.93 -0.23
C ASP A 165 10.90 8.77 -1.18
N MET A 166 9.97 9.74 -1.16
CA MET A 166 8.80 9.73 -2.04
C MET A 166 9.16 9.98 -3.50
N SER A 167 10.02 10.98 -3.78
CA SER A 167 10.36 11.38 -5.15
C SER A 167 11.35 10.42 -5.83
N MET A 168 12.25 9.80 -5.06
CA MET A 168 13.42 9.08 -5.57
C MET A 168 13.32 7.57 -5.38
N VAL A 169 12.11 6.99 -5.50
CA VAL A 169 11.95 5.54 -5.46
C VAL A 169 12.77 4.91 -6.58
N SER A 170 13.75 4.08 -6.20
CA SER A 170 14.57 3.36 -7.17
C SER A 170 13.91 2.04 -7.52
N THR A 171 13.49 1.87 -8.77
CA THR A 171 12.93 0.63 -9.32
C THR A 171 13.87 -0.54 -9.09
N GLU A 172 15.16 -0.36 -9.42
CA GLU A 172 16.17 -1.40 -9.27
C GLU A 172 16.35 -1.82 -7.81
N LYS A 173 16.52 -0.87 -6.87
CA LYS A 173 16.63 -1.20 -5.43
C LYS A 173 15.39 -1.88 -4.88
N THR A 174 14.21 -1.56 -5.44
CA THR A 174 12.93 -2.12 -4.99
C THR A 174 12.74 -3.53 -5.53
N LEU A 175 13.16 -3.83 -6.76
CA LEU A 175 12.89 -5.11 -7.41
C LEU A 175 14.12 -6.03 -7.56
N HIS A 176 15.35 -5.51 -7.48
CA HIS A 176 16.55 -6.33 -7.63
C HIS A 176 16.60 -7.48 -6.60
N GLY A 177 16.80 -8.71 -7.09
CA GLY A 177 16.84 -9.91 -6.24
C GLY A 177 15.48 -10.31 -5.65
N LEU A 178 14.36 -9.78 -6.15
CA LEU A 178 13.04 -10.32 -5.88
C LEU A 178 12.89 -11.64 -6.66
N ASP A 179 12.68 -12.72 -5.96
CA ASP A 179 12.53 -14.08 -6.51
C ASP A 179 11.11 -14.65 -6.35
N THR A 180 10.27 -13.88 -5.70
CA THR A 180 8.91 -14.26 -5.31
C THR A 180 7.90 -13.62 -6.27
N PRO A 181 7.01 -14.39 -6.91
CA PRO A 181 6.02 -13.84 -7.85
C PRO A 181 5.09 -12.85 -7.17
N VAL A 182 4.71 -11.81 -7.91
CA VAL A 182 3.86 -10.74 -7.43
C VAL A 182 2.61 -10.60 -8.29
N LEU A 183 1.48 -10.29 -7.65
CA LEU A 183 0.31 -9.74 -8.32
C LEU A 183 0.36 -8.23 -8.17
N ILE A 184 0.32 -7.52 -9.29
CA ILE A 184 0.15 -6.06 -9.30
C ILE A 184 -1.26 -5.79 -9.83
N THR A 185 -1.99 -4.93 -9.12
CA THR A 185 -3.30 -4.47 -9.58
C THR A 185 -3.30 -2.96 -9.71
N HIS A 186 -3.91 -2.49 -10.78
CA HIS A 186 -4.15 -1.09 -11.07
C HIS A 186 -5.63 -0.84 -11.29
N ASP A 187 -6.06 0.38 -11.10
CA ASP A 187 -7.34 0.87 -11.56
C ASP A 187 -7.17 2.02 -12.57
N ALA A 188 -8.28 2.60 -13.02
CA ALA A 188 -8.26 3.61 -14.06
C ALA A 188 -7.53 4.92 -13.64
N PHE A 189 -7.45 5.23 -12.35
CA PHE A 189 -6.76 6.43 -11.85
C PHE A 189 -5.25 6.32 -11.93
N ASP A 190 -4.71 5.10 -11.91
CA ASP A 190 -3.26 4.86 -11.96
C ASP A 190 -2.63 5.26 -13.30
N GLU A 191 -3.42 5.36 -14.37
CA GLU A 191 -2.95 5.90 -15.65
C GLU A 191 -2.72 7.43 -15.56
N GLU A 192 -3.62 8.16 -14.92
CA GLU A 192 -3.52 9.61 -14.75
C GLU A 192 -2.39 10.00 -13.79
N THR A 193 -2.15 9.20 -12.75
CA THR A 193 -1.08 9.43 -11.77
C THR A 193 0.30 8.95 -12.23
N GLY A 194 0.39 8.25 -13.36
CA GLY A 194 1.63 7.68 -13.90
C GLY A 194 2.11 6.41 -13.19
N LEU A 195 1.36 5.85 -12.24
CA LEU A 195 1.72 4.61 -11.53
C LEU A 195 1.71 3.40 -12.47
N LEU A 196 0.75 3.34 -13.39
CA LEU A 196 0.69 2.28 -14.40
C LEU A 196 1.91 2.31 -15.33
N ASP A 197 2.39 3.49 -15.73
CA ASP A 197 3.60 3.63 -16.55
C ASP A 197 4.84 3.17 -15.78
N ARG A 198 4.96 3.49 -14.48
CA ARG A 198 6.06 2.98 -13.65
C ARG A 198 6.06 1.45 -13.58
N THR A 199 4.87 0.82 -13.52
CA THR A 199 4.76 -0.64 -13.56
C THR A 199 5.14 -1.20 -14.92
N ARG A 200 4.76 -0.57 -16.03
CA ARG A 200 5.16 -0.98 -17.39
C ARG A 200 6.68 -0.93 -17.56
N ASP A 201 7.31 0.16 -17.10
CA ASP A 201 8.77 0.33 -17.13
C ASP A 201 9.48 -0.76 -16.30
N ALA A 202 8.92 -1.11 -15.15
CA ALA A 202 9.48 -2.07 -14.20
C ALA A 202 9.19 -3.55 -14.55
N PHE A 203 8.30 -3.83 -15.51
CA PHE A 203 7.77 -5.17 -15.77
C PHE A 203 8.87 -6.21 -16.05
N HIS A 204 9.91 -5.82 -16.77
CA HIS A 204 11.04 -6.69 -17.14
C HIS A 204 11.90 -7.13 -15.94
N LEU A 205 11.73 -6.51 -14.76
CA LEU A 205 12.43 -6.86 -13.52
C LEU A 205 11.59 -7.76 -12.60
N LEU A 206 10.33 -8.01 -12.96
CA LEU A 206 9.46 -8.84 -12.13
C LEU A 206 9.81 -10.32 -12.29
N PRO A 207 9.73 -11.11 -11.22
CA PRO A 207 9.96 -12.56 -11.26
C PRO A 207 8.98 -13.28 -12.19
N ASP A 208 9.40 -14.43 -12.69
CA ASP A 208 8.53 -15.33 -13.45
C ASP A 208 7.27 -15.71 -12.66
N GLY A 209 6.12 -15.73 -13.34
CA GLY A 209 4.83 -16.02 -12.73
C GLY A 209 4.13 -14.79 -12.12
N SER A 210 4.77 -13.61 -12.15
CA SER A 210 4.13 -12.35 -11.78
C SER A 210 3.03 -11.96 -12.79
N VAL A 211 2.01 -11.26 -12.29
CA VAL A 211 0.85 -10.84 -13.09
C VAL A 211 0.55 -9.37 -12.80
N VAL A 212 0.22 -8.63 -13.86
CA VAL A 212 -0.36 -7.28 -13.77
C VAL A 212 -1.81 -7.37 -14.25
N ASP A 213 -2.75 -6.92 -13.44
CA ASP A 213 -4.19 -6.99 -13.70
C ASP A 213 -4.86 -5.65 -13.46
N MET A 214 -5.98 -5.40 -14.15
CA MET A 214 -6.82 -4.23 -13.93
C MET A 214 -8.01 -4.63 -13.08
N THR A 215 -8.33 -3.82 -12.09
CA THR A 215 -9.48 -4.03 -11.20
C THR A 215 -10.47 -2.88 -11.28
N THR A 216 -11.68 -3.10 -10.79
CA THR A 216 -12.61 -2.00 -10.57
C THR A 216 -12.02 -1.00 -9.56
N PRO A 217 -12.28 0.31 -9.70
CA PRO A 217 -11.81 1.32 -8.75
C PRO A 217 -12.16 0.95 -7.31
N HIS A 218 -11.24 1.22 -6.39
CA HIS A 218 -11.44 0.90 -4.99
C HIS A 218 -12.36 1.95 -4.35
N ALA A 219 -13.48 1.53 -3.81
CA ALA A 219 -14.53 2.39 -3.24
C ALA A 219 -14.09 3.26 -2.03
N GLY A 220 -12.81 3.42 -1.76
CA GLY A 220 -12.26 4.23 -0.67
C GLY A 220 -11.44 5.44 -1.13
N ILE A 221 -11.02 5.49 -2.39
CA ILE A 221 -10.12 6.54 -2.89
C ILE A 221 -10.90 7.69 -3.56
N VAL A 222 -12.14 7.45 -3.98
CA VAL A 222 -12.98 8.39 -4.74
C VAL A 222 -13.42 9.62 -3.91
N GLY A 223 -13.14 9.68 -2.60
CA GLY A 223 -13.62 10.75 -1.71
C GLY A 223 -12.58 11.77 -1.25
N GLU A 224 -11.27 11.55 -1.42
CA GLU A 224 -10.28 12.34 -0.68
C GLU A 224 -9.28 13.14 -1.53
N TYR A 225 -9.24 12.97 -2.85
CA TYR A 225 -8.45 13.88 -3.69
C TYR A 225 -9.37 14.93 -4.32
N THR A 226 -9.67 15.99 -3.59
CA THR A 226 -10.12 17.25 -4.18
C THR A 226 -8.85 18.03 -4.57
N PRO A 227 -8.56 18.21 -5.87
CA PRO A 227 -7.59 19.21 -6.28
C PRO A 227 -8.00 20.57 -5.70
N ALA A 228 -7.03 21.40 -5.37
CA ALA A 228 -7.25 22.74 -4.79
C ALA A 228 -8.23 23.65 -5.57
N ASP A 229 -8.68 23.24 -6.74
CA ASP A 229 -9.54 23.98 -7.66
C ASP A 229 -11.02 23.53 -7.66
N GLY A 230 -11.45 22.68 -6.73
CA GLY A 230 -12.87 22.38 -6.50
C GLY A 230 -13.58 21.63 -7.64
N VAL A 231 -12.85 20.94 -8.51
CA VAL A 231 -13.45 20.13 -9.58
C VAL A 231 -13.73 18.72 -9.06
N PRO A 232 -14.98 18.25 -9.02
CA PRO A 232 -15.29 16.85 -8.70
C PRO A 232 -14.81 15.96 -9.86
N VAL A 233 -13.68 15.30 -9.71
CA VAL A 233 -13.13 14.41 -10.75
C VAL A 233 -13.80 13.02 -10.73
N ALA A 234 -14.57 12.70 -9.67
CA ALA A 234 -14.99 11.35 -9.35
C ALA A 234 -15.91 10.68 -10.38
N ASP A 235 -16.97 11.36 -10.81
CA ASP A 235 -18.03 10.67 -11.56
C ASP A 235 -17.69 10.48 -13.04
N GLU A 236 -17.08 11.47 -13.69
CA GLU A 236 -16.74 11.36 -15.13
C GLU A 236 -15.54 10.45 -15.43
N ALA A 237 -14.57 10.35 -14.53
CA ALA A 237 -13.41 9.46 -14.71
C ALA A 237 -13.80 8.00 -14.52
N VAL A 238 -14.66 7.70 -13.53
CA VAL A 238 -15.24 6.36 -13.32
C VAL A 238 -16.10 5.94 -14.52
N ASP A 239 -16.98 6.83 -14.99
CA ASP A 239 -17.82 6.56 -16.16
C ASP A 239 -17.00 6.38 -17.44
N ARG A 240 -15.92 7.14 -17.59
CA ARG A 240 -15.00 7.03 -18.75
C ARG A 240 -14.20 5.73 -18.71
N ALA A 241 -13.73 5.30 -17.54
CA ALA A 241 -13.03 4.04 -17.34
C ALA A 241 -13.95 2.84 -17.57
N LEU A 242 -15.18 2.90 -17.08
CA LEU A 242 -16.21 1.89 -17.33
C LEU A 242 -16.61 1.84 -18.82
N ALA A 243 -16.68 2.97 -19.50
CA ALA A 243 -16.96 3.04 -20.92
C ALA A 243 -15.81 2.53 -21.81
N ALA A 244 -14.56 2.78 -21.41
CA ALA A 244 -13.37 2.32 -22.12
C ALA A 244 -13.13 0.81 -21.99
N SER A 245 -13.58 0.19 -20.90
CA SER A 245 -13.39 -1.25 -20.63
C SER A 245 -14.31 -2.18 -21.43
N GLY A 246 -15.19 -1.63 -22.29
CA GLY A 246 -16.03 -2.42 -23.21
C GLY A 246 -16.71 -3.60 -22.56
N SER A 247 -17.74 -3.40 -21.75
CA SER A 247 -18.69 -4.36 -21.16
C SER A 247 -18.11 -5.68 -20.56
N ALA A 248 -16.81 -5.87 -20.48
CA ALA A 248 -16.23 -6.93 -19.68
C ALA A 248 -16.23 -6.48 -18.22
N HIS A 249 -16.95 -7.18 -17.36
CA HIS A 249 -16.95 -6.91 -15.93
C HIS A 249 -15.52 -7.08 -15.40
N LEU A 250 -14.84 -5.98 -15.05
CA LEU A 250 -13.55 -6.07 -14.40
C LEU A 250 -13.71 -6.81 -13.06
N PRO A 251 -12.77 -7.68 -12.70
CA PRO A 251 -12.83 -8.37 -11.42
C PRO A 251 -12.67 -7.37 -10.27
N THR A 252 -13.28 -7.68 -9.13
CA THR A 252 -13.04 -6.89 -7.92
C THR A 252 -11.68 -7.22 -7.33
N LEU A 253 -11.04 -6.25 -6.69
CA LEU A 253 -9.77 -6.46 -6.02
C LEU A 253 -9.81 -7.63 -5.00
N PRO A 254 -10.85 -7.78 -4.14
CA PRO A 254 -10.96 -8.95 -3.27
C PRO A 254 -10.97 -10.29 -4.01
N ASP A 255 -11.65 -10.39 -5.15
CA ASP A 255 -11.72 -11.64 -5.92
C ASP A 255 -10.35 -12.02 -6.50
N VAL A 256 -9.62 -11.05 -7.05
CA VAL A 256 -8.28 -11.26 -7.60
C VAL A 256 -7.31 -11.65 -6.50
N ALA A 257 -7.36 -10.93 -5.36
CA ALA A 257 -6.51 -11.18 -4.22
C ALA A 257 -6.70 -12.59 -3.63
N VAL A 258 -7.96 -13.04 -3.45
CA VAL A 258 -8.25 -14.39 -2.95
C VAL A 258 -7.77 -15.47 -3.92
N ARG A 259 -7.99 -15.30 -5.23
CA ARG A 259 -7.48 -16.25 -6.23
C ARG A 259 -5.96 -16.36 -6.20
N TRP A 260 -5.26 -15.22 -6.14
CA TRP A 260 -3.81 -15.16 -6.05
C TRP A 260 -3.28 -15.83 -4.78
N ALA A 261 -3.83 -15.45 -3.62
CA ALA A 261 -3.47 -16.03 -2.33
C ALA A 261 -3.63 -17.55 -2.33
N SER A 262 -4.77 -18.05 -2.82
CA SER A 262 -5.06 -19.50 -2.88
C SER A 262 -4.14 -20.28 -3.82
N ARG A 263 -3.60 -19.61 -4.84
CA ARG A 263 -2.65 -20.22 -5.77
C ARG A 263 -1.26 -20.38 -5.16
N TRP A 264 -0.75 -19.36 -4.49
CA TRP A 264 0.65 -19.30 -4.05
C TRP A 264 0.86 -19.72 -2.60
N VAL A 265 -0.14 -19.49 -1.75
CA VAL A 265 -0.12 -19.85 -0.32
C VAL A 265 -1.41 -20.59 0.03
N PRO A 266 -1.67 -21.79 -0.53
CA PRO A 266 -2.92 -22.48 -0.29
C PRO A 266 -3.10 -22.80 1.19
N VAL A 267 -4.28 -22.49 1.76
CA VAL A 267 -4.68 -22.93 3.09
C VAL A 267 -5.17 -24.36 2.99
N GLY A 268 -4.57 -25.28 3.77
CA GLY A 268 -5.01 -26.67 3.82
C GLY A 268 -6.46 -26.76 4.30
N ARG A 269 -7.26 -27.58 3.61
CA ARG A 269 -8.59 -28.01 4.08
C ARG A 269 -8.47 -28.96 5.24
#